data_fa2867886b5ff141abe022320a7add65
#
_entry.id   fa2867886b5ff141abe022320a7add65
#
_cell.length_a   1.000
_cell.length_b   1.000
_cell.length_c   1.000
_cell.angle_alpha   90.00
_cell.angle_beta   90.00
_cell.angle_gamma   90.00
#
_symmetry.space_group_name_H-M   'P 1'
#
loop_
_entity.id
_entity.type
_entity.pdbx_description
1 polymer ?
#
loop_
_entity_poly.entity_id
_entity_poly.type
_entity_poly.pdbx_seq_one_letter_code
_entity_poly.pdbx_strand_id
1 'polypeptide(L)'
;MNALARRACALLEVNGIAPYDEETGKGRVRHLYMRQGWHSGQRLLCFVVNGNGLPNEAEICRTLQQEFQLTTVLINRNTARTNVILGRDTRTVLGPGVIEDTLAGVPIQMGVHEFYQVNTPAAELLYAKAKEFARLQPDDFLLDLY
;
A
#
# COMPACT_ATOMS: atom_id res chain seq x y z
N MET A 1 6.71 10.21 -2.08
CA MET A 1 5.43 9.69 -2.62
C MET A 1 4.91 10.50 -3.81
N ASN A 2 4.80 11.86 -3.76
CA ASN A 2 4.27 12.65 -4.89
C ASN A 2 5.06 12.50 -6.21
N ALA A 3 6.39 12.40 -6.17
CA ALA A 3 7.21 12.17 -7.37
C ALA A 3 6.92 10.79 -8.01
N LEU A 4 6.77 9.75 -7.18
CA LEU A 4 6.39 8.40 -7.63
C LEU A 4 5.02 8.43 -8.32
N ALA A 5 4.02 9.07 -7.72
CA ALA A 5 2.69 9.19 -8.32
C ALA A 5 2.73 9.87 -9.70
N ARG A 6 3.41 11.02 -9.79
CA ARG A 6 3.55 11.75 -11.06
C ARG A 6 4.26 10.91 -12.13
N ARG A 7 5.34 10.21 -11.76
CA ARG A 7 6.08 9.37 -12.70
C ARG A 7 5.26 8.17 -13.16
N ALA A 8 4.52 7.55 -12.24
CA ALA A 8 3.59 6.47 -12.59
C ALA A 8 2.53 6.95 -13.59
N CYS A 9 1.89 8.11 -13.34
CA CYS A 9 0.92 8.69 -14.28
C CYS A 9 1.55 8.95 -15.66
N ALA A 10 2.75 9.54 -15.71
CA ALA A 10 3.44 9.78 -16.98
C ALA A 10 3.75 8.50 -17.76
N LEU A 11 4.15 7.42 -17.07
CA LEU A 11 4.37 6.12 -17.70
C LEU A 11 3.07 5.50 -18.20
N LEU A 12 1.98 5.64 -17.47
CA LEU A 12 0.66 5.18 -17.92
C LEU A 12 0.22 5.91 -19.20
N GLU A 13 0.39 7.24 -19.23
CA GLU A 13 0.04 8.08 -20.36
C GLU A 13 0.85 7.71 -21.62
N VAL A 14 2.19 7.60 -21.52
CA VAL A 14 3.06 7.21 -22.63
C VAL A 14 2.71 5.82 -23.17
N ASN A 15 2.22 4.92 -22.33
CA ASN A 15 1.77 3.58 -22.73
C ASN A 15 0.30 3.54 -23.19
N GLY A 16 -0.36 4.68 -23.35
CA GLY A 16 -1.75 4.75 -23.81
C GLY A 16 -2.76 4.15 -22.82
N ILE A 17 -2.43 4.09 -21.54
CA ILE A 17 -3.27 3.49 -20.49
C ILE A 17 -4.17 4.56 -19.90
N ALA A 18 -5.44 4.54 -20.28
CA ALA A 18 -6.42 5.52 -19.83
C ALA A 18 -6.76 5.35 -18.34
N PRO A 19 -6.92 6.45 -17.59
CA PRO A 19 -7.52 6.42 -16.25
C PRO A 19 -8.97 5.91 -16.33
N TYR A 20 -9.42 5.31 -15.23
CA TYR A 20 -10.80 4.84 -15.12
C TYR A 20 -11.73 6.03 -14.90
N ASP A 21 -12.79 6.04 -15.64
CA ASP A 21 -13.90 7.00 -15.54
C ASP A 21 -15.06 6.35 -14.79
N GLU A 22 -15.40 6.89 -13.64
CA GLU A 22 -16.42 6.33 -12.75
C GLU A 22 -17.86 6.48 -13.34
N GLU A 23 -18.10 7.46 -14.21
CA GLU A 23 -19.41 7.66 -14.83
C GLU A 23 -19.64 6.62 -15.94
N THR A 24 -18.69 6.47 -16.82
CA THR A 24 -18.79 5.59 -18.00
C THR A 24 -18.37 4.14 -17.69
N GLY A 25 -17.61 3.92 -16.63
CA GLY A 25 -17.01 2.62 -16.29
C GLY A 25 -15.92 2.18 -17.24
N LYS A 26 -15.36 3.11 -18.04
CA LYS A 26 -14.28 2.86 -19.00
C LYS A 26 -12.93 3.26 -18.43
N GLY A 27 -11.87 2.77 -19.06
CA GLY A 27 -10.50 3.03 -18.61
C GLY A 27 -9.92 1.90 -17.77
N ARG A 28 -8.63 1.97 -17.49
CA ARG A 28 -7.87 0.86 -16.91
C ARG A 28 -7.45 1.09 -15.47
N VAL A 29 -6.83 2.22 -15.13
CA VAL A 29 -6.27 2.46 -13.80
C VAL A 29 -7.22 3.31 -12.98
N ARG A 30 -7.69 2.74 -11.87
CA ARG A 30 -8.60 3.40 -10.93
C ARG A 30 -7.85 4.20 -9.88
N HIS A 31 -6.85 3.55 -9.24
CA HIS A 31 -6.10 4.19 -8.16
C HIS A 31 -4.63 3.77 -8.20
N LEU A 32 -3.77 4.63 -7.67
CA LEU A 32 -2.41 4.32 -7.24
C LEU A 32 -2.43 4.24 -5.72
N TYR A 33 -2.32 3.04 -5.18
CA TYR A 33 -2.24 2.83 -3.74
C TYR A 33 -0.77 2.67 -3.34
N MET A 34 -0.33 3.46 -2.36
CA MET A 34 1.08 3.52 -1.98
C MET A 34 1.23 3.49 -0.47
N ARG A 35 2.22 2.73 0.00
CA ARG A 35 2.64 2.70 1.40
C ARG A 35 4.13 2.92 1.53
N GLN A 36 4.54 3.47 2.65
CA GLN A 36 5.95 3.58 3.03
C GLN A 36 6.07 3.28 4.52
N GLY A 37 6.99 2.38 4.88
CA GLY A 37 7.41 2.17 6.26
C GLY A 37 8.08 3.42 6.81
N TRP A 38 7.74 3.80 8.03
CA TRP A 38 8.31 4.99 8.67
C TRP A 38 9.76 4.78 9.05
N HIS A 39 10.07 3.68 9.73
CA HIS A 39 11.42 3.36 10.19
C HIS A 39 12.25 2.68 9.11
N SER A 40 11.67 1.75 8.37
CA SER A 40 12.38 0.99 7.34
C SER A 40 12.61 1.78 6.05
N GLY A 41 11.75 2.75 5.75
CA GLY A 41 11.75 3.44 4.45
C GLY A 41 11.31 2.56 3.28
N GLN A 42 10.98 1.30 3.49
CA GLN A 42 10.49 0.39 2.45
C GLN A 42 9.21 0.93 1.80
N ARG A 43 9.06 0.71 0.49
CA ARG A 43 7.97 1.29 -0.29
C ARG A 43 7.22 0.23 -1.08
N LEU A 44 5.90 0.33 -1.03
CA LEU A 44 4.96 -0.48 -1.78
C LEU A 44 4.17 0.41 -2.73
N LEU A 45 4.05 -0.02 -3.98
CA LEU A 45 3.14 0.55 -4.98
C LEU A 45 2.17 -0.54 -5.44
N CYS A 46 0.88 -0.22 -5.45
CA CYS A 46 -0.15 -1.07 -6.01
C CYS A 46 -0.99 -0.28 -7.02
N PHE A 47 -1.07 -0.79 -8.25
CA PHE A 47 -2.01 -0.30 -9.24
C PHE A 47 -3.37 -0.99 -9.03
N VAL A 48 -4.40 -0.21 -8.76
CA VAL A 48 -5.78 -0.71 -8.73
C VAL A 48 -6.37 -0.58 -10.12
N VAL A 49 -6.72 -1.70 -10.73
CA VAL A 49 -7.06 -1.75 -12.16
C VAL A 49 -8.46 -2.32 -12.42
N ASN A 50 -9.13 -1.74 -13.40
CA ASN A 50 -10.35 -2.28 -14.00
C ASN A 50 -9.97 -3.32 -15.06
N GLY A 51 -9.73 -4.55 -14.63
CA GLY A 51 -9.28 -5.67 -15.46
C GLY A 51 -8.15 -6.49 -14.81
N ASN A 52 -7.43 -7.28 -15.60
CA ASN A 52 -6.48 -8.26 -15.07
C ASN A 52 -5.04 -7.74 -14.93
N GLY A 53 -4.75 -6.53 -15.44
CA GLY A 53 -3.40 -5.96 -15.41
C GLY A 53 -3.25 -4.75 -16.34
N LEU A 54 -2.01 -4.37 -16.62
CA LEU A 54 -1.65 -3.24 -17.46
C LEU A 54 -0.96 -3.72 -18.75
N PRO A 55 -1.16 -3.04 -19.89
CA PRO A 55 -0.24 -3.15 -21.02
C PRO A 55 1.20 -2.82 -20.57
N ASN A 56 2.19 -3.54 -21.09
CA ASN A 56 3.61 -3.35 -20.75
C ASN A 56 3.91 -3.34 -19.24
N GLU A 57 3.11 -4.05 -18.47
CA GLU A 57 3.14 -4.08 -17.00
C GLU A 57 4.53 -4.33 -16.42
N ALA A 58 5.23 -5.33 -16.96
CA ALA A 58 6.55 -5.71 -16.44
C ALA A 58 7.60 -4.59 -16.63
N GLU A 59 7.52 -3.84 -17.70
CA GLU A 59 8.41 -2.72 -17.98
C GLU A 59 8.09 -1.52 -17.08
N ILE A 60 6.81 -1.14 -17.01
CA ILE A 60 6.33 -0.04 -16.16
C ILE A 60 6.73 -0.30 -14.69
N CYS A 61 6.46 -1.51 -14.19
CA CYS A 61 6.76 -1.87 -12.81
C CYS A 61 8.26 -1.88 -12.51
N ARG A 62 9.10 -2.43 -13.42
CA ARG A 62 10.55 -2.43 -13.25
C ARG A 62 11.14 -1.01 -13.28
N THR A 63 10.69 -0.16 -14.19
CA THR A 63 11.12 1.23 -14.28
C THR A 63 10.85 1.96 -12.97
N LEU A 64 9.63 1.87 -12.44
CA LEU A 64 9.27 2.52 -11.18
C LEU A 64 10.01 1.92 -9.99
N GLN A 65 10.21 0.59 -9.97
CA GLN A 65 10.97 -0.07 -8.92
C GLN A 65 12.41 0.45 -8.86
N GLN A 66 13.08 0.56 -10.00
CA GLN A 66 14.47 1.02 -10.10
C GLN A 66 14.60 2.51 -9.75
N GLU A 67 13.74 3.37 -10.34
CA GLU A 67 13.80 4.81 -10.13
C GLU A 67 13.49 5.21 -8.67
N PHE A 68 12.59 4.49 -7.99
CA PHE A 68 12.12 4.84 -6.65
C PHE A 68 12.49 3.84 -5.56
N GLN A 69 13.30 2.83 -5.90
CA GLN A 69 13.74 1.78 -4.96
C GLN A 69 12.54 1.13 -4.25
N LEU A 70 11.50 0.77 -5.04
CA LEU A 70 10.33 0.12 -4.47
C LEU A 70 10.68 -1.28 -3.99
N THR A 71 10.29 -1.62 -2.78
CA THR A 71 10.44 -2.96 -2.21
C THR A 71 9.54 -3.94 -2.95
N THR A 72 8.31 -3.51 -3.27
CA THR A 72 7.34 -4.36 -3.95
C THR A 72 6.37 -3.56 -4.81
N VAL A 73 5.92 -4.18 -5.91
CA VAL A 73 4.89 -3.64 -6.81
C VAL A 73 3.81 -4.69 -7.02
N LEU A 74 2.56 -4.28 -6.87
CA LEU A 74 1.38 -5.15 -6.95
C LEU A 74 0.37 -4.62 -7.96
N ILE A 75 -0.49 -5.53 -8.40
CA ILE A 75 -1.73 -5.22 -9.12
C ILE A 75 -2.91 -5.71 -8.27
N ASN A 76 -3.84 -4.83 -8.01
CA ASN A 76 -5.12 -5.15 -7.40
C ASN A 76 -6.23 -5.02 -8.45
N ARG A 77 -7.00 -6.09 -8.63
CA ARG A 77 -8.12 -6.12 -9.57
C ARG A 77 -9.39 -5.60 -8.88
N ASN A 78 -9.91 -4.49 -9.38
CA ASN A 78 -11.20 -3.96 -8.95
C ASN A 78 -12.06 -3.58 -10.16
N THR A 79 -12.96 -4.47 -10.56
CA THR A 79 -13.88 -4.28 -11.68
C THR A 79 -15.29 -3.92 -11.23
N ALA A 80 -15.54 -3.86 -9.91
CA ALA A 80 -16.84 -3.54 -9.37
C ALA A 80 -17.17 -2.04 -9.50
N ARG A 81 -18.39 -1.71 -9.79
CA ARG A 81 -18.88 -0.32 -9.79
C ARG A 81 -19.27 0.10 -8.36
N THR A 82 -18.29 0.32 -7.53
CA THR A 82 -18.44 0.73 -6.13
C THR A 82 -17.38 1.77 -5.77
N ASN A 83 -17.57 2.45 -4.65
CA ASN A 83 -16.60 3.39 -4.09
C ASN A 83 -15.47 2.70 -3.30
N VAL A 84 -15.46 1.38 -3.23
CA VAL A 84 -14.38 0.61 -2.58
C VAL A 84 -13.12 0.70 -3.45
N ILE A 85 -12.02 1.14 -2.84
CA ILE A 85 -10.74 1.35 -3.55
C ILE A 85 -10.12 0.02 -3.97
N LEU A 86 -9.95 -0.91 -3.04
CA LEU A 86 -9.30 -2.20 -3.26
C LEU A 86 -10.32 -3.30 -3.58
N GLY A 87 -10.11 -4.01 -4.68
CA GLY A 87 -10.79 -5.26 -4.96
C GLY A 87 -10.22 -6.41 -4.12
N ARG A 88 -10.83 -7.58 -4.19
CA ARG A 88 -10.42 -8.76 -3.42
C ARG A 88 -9.15 -9.41 -3.95
N ASP A 89 -8.93 -9.35 -5.26
CA ASP A 89 -7.85 -10.07 -5.93
C ASP A 89 -6.62 -9.16 -6.04
N THR A 90 -5.55 -9.55 -5.38
CA THR A 90 -4.25 -8.86 -5.45
C THR A 90 -3.17 -9.86 -5.83
N ARG A 91 -2.29 -9.47 -6.76
CA ARG A 91 -1.11 -10.25 -7.11
C ARG A 91 0.15 -9.40 -7.07
N THR A 92 1.23 -10.02 -6.71
CA THR A 92 2.57 -9.42 -6.73
C THR A 92 3.12 -9.48 -8.15
N VAL A 93 3.68 -8.35 -8.62
CA VAL A 93 4.42 -8.26 -9.89
C VAL A 93 5.92 -8.31 -9.62
N LEU A 94 6.38 -7.56 -8.62
CA LEU A 94 7.79 -7.49 -8.22
C LEU A 94 7.90 -7.46 -6.69
N GLY A 95 8.94 -8.10 -6.18
CA GLY A 95 9.25 -8.13 -4.74
C GLY A 95 8.41 -9.12 -3.93
N PRO A 96 8.37 -8.98 -2.59
CA PRO A 96 7.74 -9.96 -1.69
C PRO A 96 6.22 -9.81 -1.55
N GLY A 97 5.60 -8.74 -2.07
CA GLY A 97 4.15 -8.48 -1.91
C GLY A 97 3.81 -7.68 -0.64
N VAL A 98 4.75 -7.52 0.26
CA VAL A 98 4.63 -6.78 1.51
C VAL A 98 5.84 -5.87 1.71
N ILE A 99 5.71 -4.92 2.62
CA ILE A 99 6.83 -4.17 3.20
C ILE A 99 6.90 -4.44 4.69
N GLU A 100 8.10 -4.32 5.24
CA GLU A 100 8.35 -4.48 6.67
C GLU A 100 8.60 -3.13 7.30
N ASP A 101 8.19 -2.99 8.55
CA ASP A 101 8.48 -1.82 9.39
C ASP A 101 8.53 -2.24 10.85
N THR A 102 8.69 -1.28 11.75
CA THR A 102 8.55 -1.48 13.19
C THR A 102 7.54 -0.49 13.76
N LEU A 103 6.77 -0.92 14.75
CA LEU A 103 5.86 -0.07 15.51
C LEU A 103 6.13 -0.29 17.00
N ALA A 104 6.58 0.75 17.67
CA ALA A 104 6.98 0.67 19.09
C ALA A 104 8.00 -0.47 19.37
N GLY A 105 8.91 -0.72 18.43
CA GLY A 105 9.92 -1.79 18.53
C GLY A 105 9.44 -3.19 18.12
N VAL A 106 8.16 -3.35 17.78
CA VAL A 106 7.60 -4.61 17.32
C VAL A 106 7.69 -4.68 15.78
N PRO A 107 8.31 -5.73 15.20
CA PRO A 107 8.34 -5.90 13.75
C PRO A 107 6.95 -6.21 13.22
N ILE A 108 6.60 -5.57 12.10
CA ILE A 108 5.32 -5.71 11.43
C ILE A 108 5.52 -5.89 9.92
N GLN A 109 4.59 -6.57 9.28
CA GLN A 109 4.49 -6.67 7.83
C GLN A 109 3.20 -6.00 7.35
N MET A 110 3.30 -5.27 6.23
CA MET A 110 2.19 -4.52 5.66
C MET A 110 2.04 -4.83 4.17
N GLY A 111 0.94 -5.41 3.78
CA GLY A 111 0.48 -5.48 2.39
C GLY A 111 -0.51 -4.37 2.05
N VAL A 112 -1.42 -4.61 1.11
CA VAL A 112 -2.41 -3.61 0.68
C VAL A 112 -3.69 -3.63 1.49
N HIS A 113 -4.05 -4.77 2.09
CA HIS A 113 -5.33 -4.95 2.79
C HIS A 113 -5.23 -4.75 4.30
N GLU A 114 -4.03 -4.85 4.87
CA GLU A 114 -3.83 -4.73 6.31
C GLU A 114 -4.00 -3.29 6.76
N PHE A 115 -4.67 -3.11 7.90
CA PHE A 115 -4.72 -1.82 8.56
C PHE A 115 -3.35 -1.48 9.17
N TYR A 116 -2.95 -0.23 9.08
CA TYR A 116 -1.77 0.30 9.75
C TYR A 116 -1.97 1.77 10.11
N GLN A 117 -1.45 2.17 11.26
CA GLN A 117 -1.52 3.55 11.74
C GLN A 117 -0.68 4.47 10.83
N VAL A 118 -1.36 5.33 10.07
CA VAL A 118 -0.71 6.22 9.07
C VAL A 118 0.29 7.18 9.72
N ASN A 119 0.00 7.64 10.93
CA ASN A 119 0.92 8.50 11.70
C ASN A 119 1.65 7.65 12.73
N THR A 120 2.67 6.92 12.29
CA THR A 120 3.47 6.02 13.14
C THR A 120 4.04 6.71 14.38
N PRO A 121 4.66 7.91 14.32
CA PRO A 121 5.17 8.57 15.52
C PRO A 121 4.08 8.89 16.54
N ALA A 122 2.91 9.34 16.10
CA ALA A 122 1.79 9.61 17.01
C ALA A 122 1.23 8.32 17.61
N ALA A 123 1.15 7.24 16.83
CA ALA A 123 0.73 5.94 17.33
C ALA A 123 1.69 5.39 18.38
N GLU A 124 2.99 5.51 18.18
CA GLU A 124 4.01 5.09 19.13
C GLU A 124 3.91 5.86 20.46
N LEU A 125 3.69 7.18 20.40
CA LEU A 125 3.44 7.99 21.60
C LEU A 125 2.17 7.56 22.32
N LEU A 126 1.09 7.26 21.58
CA LEU A 126 -0.17 6.80 22.16
C LEU A 126 0.02 5.44 22.85
N TYR A 127 0.67 4.48 22.20
CA TYR A 127 0.93 3.16 22.78
C TYR A 127 1.86 3.23 24.00
N ALA A 128 2.88 4.11 23.94
CA ALA A 128 3.74 4.34 25.11
C ALA A 128 2.95 4.86 26.30
N LYS A 129 2.00 5.80 26.08
CA LYS A 129 1.12 6.32 27.13
C LYS A 129 0.12 5.29 27.65
N ALA A 130 -0.46 4.49 26.76
CA ALA A 130 -1.34 3.39 27.15
C ALA A 130 -0.61 2.38 28.05
N LYS A 131 0.61 1.99 27.68
CA LYS A 131 1.47 1.11 28.47
C LYS A 131 1.82 1.72 29.84
N GLU A 132 2.17 3.00 29.88
CA GLU A 132 2.45 3.73 31.14
C GLU A 132 1.24 3.71 32.08
N PHE A 133 0.04 3.97 31.55
CA PHE A 133 -1.19 4.00 32.35
C PHE A 133 -1.64 2.61 32.79
N ALA A 134 -1.47 1.60 31.97
CA ALA A 134 -1.83 0.22 32.27
C ALA A 134 -1.02 -0.36 33.46
N ARG A 135 0.25 0.09 33.64
CA ARG A 135 1.15 -0.34 34.73
C ARG A 135 1.21 -1.87 34.91
N LEU A 136 1.21 -2.58 33.77
CA LEU A 136 1.18 -4.04 33.76
C LEU A 136 2.34 -4.65 34.52
N GLN A 137 2.05 -5.67 35.34
CA GLN A 137 3.01 -6.51 36.03
C GLN A 137 3.22 -7.82 35.23
N PRO A 138 4.29 -8.59 35.51
CA PRO A 138 4.56 -9.83 34.75
C PRO A 138 3.43 -10.87 34.78
N ASP A 139 2.62 -10.87 35.84
CA ASP A 139 1.52 -11.83 36.03
C ASP A 139 0.15 -11.29 35.58
N ASP A 140 0.10 -10.07 35.05
CA ASP A 140 -1.14 -9.47 34.56
C ASP A 140 -1.59 -10.09 33.26
N PHE A 141 -2.89 -10.21 33.11
CA PHE A 141 -3.52 -10.64 31.86
C PHE A 141 -4.18 -9.45 31.18
N LEU A 142 -3.70 -9.14 29.95
CA LEU A 142 -4.27 -8.10 29.11
C LEU A 142 -5.18 -8.71 28.05
N LEU A 143 -6.41 -8.26 27.97
CA LEU A 143 -7.36 -8.65 26.94
C LEU A 143 -7.66 -7.44 26.05
N ASP A 144 -7.33 -7.54 24.75
CA ASP A 144 -7.73 -6.62 23.71
C ASP A 144 -8.94 -7.20 22.98
N LEU A 145 -10.07 -6.46 22.99
CA LEU A 145 -11.35 -6.91 22.43
C LEU A 145 -11.71 -6.23 21.11
N TYR A 146 -10.75 -5.55 20.48
CA TYR A 146 -10.98 -4.86 19.21
C TYR A 146 -10.79 -5.78 18.02
#